data_cd9d81a2c69600236e0a8d715ce139ea
#
_entry.id   cd9d81a2c69600236e0a8d715ce139ea
#
_cell.length_a   1.000
_cell.length_b   1.000
_cell.length_c   1.000
_cell.angle_alpha   90.00
_cell.angle_beta   90.00
_cell.angle_gamma   90.00
#
_symmetry.space_group_name_H-M   'P 1'
#
loop_
_entity.id
_entity.type
_entity.pdbx_description
1 polymer ?
#
loop_
_entity_poly.entity_id
_entity_poly.type
_entity_poly.pdbx_seq_one_letter_code
_entity_poly.pdbx_strand_id
1 'polypeptide(L)'
;MQIDFEDLAQELQLVHTGRLALRPLALSDAWPLWAATRNPAFNAGLLWAQPDQEVQVFERVQAIVQAAQRGRLAALSAVCRETGQWMGIFRFLPHAVSPNTVEMGIWVHPTFWHGRYSLELGRACVSAAFSLSQVQVLLGAAAPSNRSSCQLMTLCGLTPQRNVWRRHEAQPDVELIEHEITREQWLAQQADQAPGKRKAFEQVQLPSRVGAAAPAVAQRQTRVTPLLPPQPVPLVEHLLPATETDEAAPLRQAA
;
A
#
# COMPACT_ATOMS: atom_id res chain seq x y z
N MET A 1 22.09 -2.14 -9.74
CA MET A 1 22.06 -0.97 -8.82
C MET A 1 20.84 -1.17 -7.93
N GLN A 2 21.01 -1.11 -6.62
CA GLN A 2 19.92 -1.35 -5.65
C GLN A 2 19.00 -0.12 -5.62
N ILE A 3 17.71 -0.35 -5.39
CA ILE A 3 16.72 0.72 -5.24
C ILE A 3 16.97 1.46 -3.94
N ASP A 4 17.05 2.79 -4.00
CA ASP A 4 17.05 3.65 -2.83
C ASP A 4 15.60 3.97 -2.44
N PHE A 5 15.20 3.56 -1.24
CA PHE A 5 13.83 3.77 -0.75
C PHE A 5 13.60 5.17 -0.20
N GLU A 6 14.64 5.94 0.10
CA GLU A 6 14.51 7.36 0.46
C GLU A 6 14.20 8.18 -0.81
N ASP A 7 14.95 7.94 -1.90
CA ASP A 7 14.65 8.54 -3.22
C ASP A 7 13.24 8.16 -3.68
N LEU A 8 12.87 6.88 -3.56
CA LEU A 8 11.52 6.43 -3.92
C LEU A 8 10.44 7.12 -3.09
N ALA A 9 10.66 7.31 -1.79
CA ALA A 9 9.72 8.01 -0.92
C ALA A 9 9.59 9.50 -1.30
N GLN A 10 10.68 10.14 -1.73
CA GLN A 10 10.66 11.53 -2.21
C GLN A 10 9.85 11.66 -3.50
N GLU A 11 10.10 10.80 -4.51
CA GLU A 11 9.32 10.79 -5.75
C GLU A 11 7.83 10.53 -5.49
N LEU A 12 7.51 9.59 -4.59
CA LEU A 12 6.13 9.31 -4.24
C LEU A 12 5.43 10.47 -3.51
N GLN A 13 6.15 11.28 -2.74
CA GLN A 13 5.58 12.47 -2.11
C GLN A 13 5.20 13.58 -3.12
N LEU A 14 5.80 13.56 -4.31
CA LEU A 14 5.41 14.46 -5.40
C LEU A 14 4.12 14.02 -6.10
N VAL A 15 3.66 12.79 -5.84
CA VAL A 15 2.43 12.26 -6.43
C VAL A 15 1.23 13.00 -5.88
N HIS A 16 0.55 13.68 -6.78
CA HIS A 16 -0.77 14.25 -6.54
C HIS A 16 -1.66 14.05 -7.77
N THR A 17 -2.92 13.85 -7.51
CA THR A 17 -3.95 13.73 -8.54
C THR A 17 -4.92 14.91 -8.43
N GLY A 18 -6.00 14.90 -9.18
CA GLY A 18 -7.06 15.91 -9.03
C GLY A 18 -7.63 15.96 -7.59
N ARG A 19 -7.72 14.81 -6.92
CA ARG A 19 -8.41 14.67 -5.62
C ARG A 19 -7.49 14.26 -4.47
N LEU A 20 -6.33 13.68 -4.74
CA LEU A 20 -5.50 12.97 -3.76
C LEU A 20 -4.06 13.46 -3.78
N ALA A 21 -3.40 13.34 -2.62
CA ALA A 21 -1.97 13.53 -2.47
C ALA A 21 -1.39 12.46 -1.54
N LEU A 22 -0.09 12.22 -1.66
CA LEU A 22 0.67 11.40 -0.75
C LEU A 22 1.50 12.27 0.19
N ARG A 23 1.60 11.86 1.45
CA ARG A 23 2.53 12.42 2.43
C ARG A 23 3.21 11.29 3.22
N PRO A 24 4.32 11.53 3.90
CA PRO A 24 4.91 10.54 4.79
C PRO A 24 3.89 9.98 5.78
N LEU A 25 3.97 8.66 6.01
CA LEU A 25 3.18 8.00 7.04
C LEU A 25 3.59 8.55 8.42
N ALA A 26 2.61 8.90 9.24
CA ALA A 26 2.81 9.39 10.59
C ALA A 26 2.14 8.48 11.63
N LEU A 27 2.62 8.51 12.87
CA LEU A 27 2.03 7.71 13.95
C LEU A 27 0.55 8.05 14.20
N SER A 28 0.15 9.29 13.97
CA SER A 28 -1.26 9.72 14.06
C SER A 28 -2.19 8.99 13.09
N ASP A 29 -1.64 8.40 12.01
CA ASP A 29 -2.43 7.63 11.04
C ASP A 29 -2.87 6.26 11.58
N ALA A 30 -2.35 5.86 12.74
CA ALA A 30 -2.83 4.69 13.45
C ALA A 30 -4.30 4.80 13.84
N TRP A 31 -4.79 5.99 14.19
CA TRP A 31 -6.20 6.20 14.56
C TRP A 31 -7.18 5.87 13.43
N PRO A 32 -7.09 6.47 12.24
CA PRO A 32 -7.97 6.12 11.15
C PRO A 32 -7.74 4.68 10.64
N LEU A 33 -6.53 4.12 10.76
CA LEU A 33 -6.29 2.72 10.45
C LEU A 33 -7.01 1.80 11.45
N TRP A 34 -6.95 2.10 12.76
CA TRP A 34 -7.72 1.38 13.77
C TRP A 34 -9.22 1.41 13.48
N ALA A 35 -9.76 2.57 13.10
CA ALA A 35 -11.16 2.68 12.69
C ALA A 35 -11.49 1.78 11.47
N ALA A 36 -10.58 1.69 10.50
CA ALA A 36 -10.73 0.82 9.33
C ALA A 36 -10.78 -0.67 9.72
N THR A 37 -9.98 -1.11 10.71
CA THR A 37 -9.96 -2.52 11.17
C THR A 37 -11.24 -2.95 11.87
N ARG A 38 -12.15 -2.05 12.20
CA ARG A 38 -13.49 -2.39 12.72
C ARG A 38 -14.43 -2.89 11.62
N ASN A 39 -14.04 -2.77 10.35
CA ASN A 39 -14.76 -3.36 9.23
C ASN A 39 -14.20 -4.77 8.91
N PRO A 40 -14.99 -5.86 9.08
CA PRO A 40 -14.51 -7.22 8.82
C PRO A 40 -13.98 -7.43 7.39
N ALA A 41 -14.59 -6.77 6.39
CA ALA A 41 -14.16 -6.90 5.00
C ALA A 41 -12.80 -6.24 4.75
N PHE A 42 -12.41 -5.23 5.55
CA PHE A 42 -11.08 -4.66 5.50
C PHE A 42 -10.03 -5.68 5.98
N ASN A 43 -10.30 -6.34 7.11
CA ASN A 43 -9.37 -7.33 7.69
C ASN A 43 -9.21 -8.58 6.81
N ALA A 44 -10.26 -9.00 6.10
CA ALA A 44 -10.21 -10.17 5.22
C ALA A 44 -9.18 -10.04 4.07
N GLY A 45 -8.75 -8.82 3.74
CA GLY A 45 -7.72 -8.56 2.72
C GLY A 45 -6.30 -8.43 3.28
N LEU A 46 -6.10 -8.57 4.59
CA LEU A 46 -4.82 -8.37 5.26
C LEU A 46 -4.15 -9.69 5.62
N LEU A 47 -2.82 -9.71 5.67
CA LEU A 47 -2.03 -10.87 6.10
C LEU A 47 -1.70 -10.84 7.60
N TRP A 48 -2.17 -9.87 8.32
CA TRP A 48 -1.98 -9.74 9.76
C TRP A 48 -3.18 -10.25 10.56
N ALA A 49 -2.95 -10.58 11.82
CA ALA A 49 -4.03 -10.87 12.75
C ALA A 49 -4.93 -9.64 12.91
N GLN A 50 -6.24 -9.85 12.91
CA GLN A 50 -7.16 -8.75 13.19
C GLN A 50 -6.85 -8.19 14.59
N PRO A 51 -6.54 -6.89 14.71
CA PRO A 51 -6.25 -6.31 16.01
C PRO A 51 -7.53 -6.22 16.85
N ASP A 52 -7.44 -6.59 18.11
CA ASP A 52 -8.49 -6.48 19.13
C ASP A 52 -8.31 -5.23 20.00
N GLN A 53 -7.10 -4.68 20.05
CA GLN A 53 -6.74 -3.47 20.77
C GLN A 53 -6.08 -2.44 19.85
N GLU A 54 -6.36 -1.17 20.09
CA GLU A 54 -5.79 -0.07 19.31
C GLU A 54 -4.26 0.00 19.39
N VAL A 55 -3.67 -0.36 20.54
CA VAL A 55 -2.21 -0.35 20.74
C VAL A 55 -1.50 -1.22 19.71
N GLN A 56 -2.06 -2.34 19.30
CA GLN A 56 -1.49 -3.22 18.27
C GLN A 56 -1.37 -2.52 16.91
N VAL A 57 -2.34 -1.67 16.57
CA VAL A 57 -2.27 -0.85 15.35
C VAL A 57 -1.23 0.24 15.47
N PHE A 58 -1.12 0.88 16.64
CA PHE A 58 -0.10 1.91 16.90
C PHE A 58 1.31 1.33 16.80
N GLU A 59 1.57 0.18 17.42
CA GLU A 59 2.86 -0.51 17.36
C GLU A 59 3.21 -0.87 15.91
N ARG A 60 2.26 -1.36 15.13
CA ARG A 60 2.43 -1.68 13.71
C ARG A 60 2.76 -0.43 12.88
N VAL A 61 2.02 0.64 13.04
CA VAL A 61 2.31 1.90 12.33
C VAL A 61 3.65 2.46 12.75
N GLN A 62 3.99 2.42 14.03
CA GLN A 62 5.29 2.84 14.54
C GLN A 62 6.44 2.06 13.91
N ALA A 63 6.31 0.73 13.82
CA ALA A 63 7.31 -0.13 13.18
C ALA A 63 7.51 0.23 11.70
N ILE A 64 6.41 0.47 10.97
CA ILE A 64 6.48 0.89 9.56
C ILE A 64 7.14 2.26 9.42
N VAL A 65 6.77 3.24 10.25
CA VAL A 65 7.39 4.58 10.25
C VAL A 65 8.89 4.51 10.52
N GLN A 66 9.30 3.73 11.52
CA GLN A 66 10.72 3.53 11.83
C GLN A 66 11.48 2.83 10.70
N ALA A 67 10.87 1.84 10.04
CA ALA A 67 11.48 1.17 8.90
C ALA A 67 11.66 2.14 7.71
N ALA A 68 10.66 2.99 7.45
CA ALA A 68 10.74 4.03 6.42
C ALA A 68 11.83 5.07 6.73
N GLN A 69 11.94 5.53 7.99
CA GLN A 69 13.00 6.45 8.43
C GLN A 69 14.41 5.89 8.31
N ARG A 70 14.54 4.56 8.27
CA ARG A 70 15.82 3.85 8.06
C ARG A 70 16.08 3.51 6.58
N GLY A 71 15.27 4.01 5.65
CA GLY A 71 15.40 3.71 4.23
C GLY A 71 15.12 2.25 3.85
N ARG A 72 14.46 1.46 4.72
CA ARG A 72 14.18 0.03 4.46
C ARG A 72 12.96 -0.20 3.56
N LEU A 73 12.09 0.78 3.47
CA LEU A 73 10.87 0.79 2.65
C LEU A 73 10.40 2.23 2.46
N ALA A 74 9.49 2.47 1.50
CA ALA A 74 8.75 3.71 1.46
C ALA A 74 7.32 3.48 1.97
N ALA A 75 6.84 4.36 2.87
CA ALA A 75 5.49 4.29 3.43
C ALA A 75 4.86 5.68 3.47
N LEU A 76 3.71 5.81 2.82
CA LEU A 76 3.02 7.08 2.65
C LEU A 76 1.54 6.93 3.00
N SER A 77 0.97 8.00 3.52
CA SER A 77 -0.47 8.14 3.70
C SER A 77 -1.08 8.85 2.51
N ALA A 78 -2.15 8.27 1.97
CA ALA A 78 -3.01 8.93 1.01
C ALA A 78 -4.00 9.84 1.73
N VAL A 79 -4.13 11.08 1.28
CA VAL A 79 -5.05 12.07 1.84
C VAL A 79 -5.87 12.75 0.75
N CYS A 80 -7.10 13.13 1.07
CA CYS A 80 -7.92 13.99 0.23
C CYS A 80 -7.32 15.40 0.21
N ARG A 81 -7.09 15.97 -0.97
CA ARG A 81 -6.47 17.29 -1.12
C ARG A 81 -7.36 18.42 -0.61
N GLU A 82 -8.67 18.27 -0.73
CA GLU A 82 -9.64 19.29 -0.35
C GLU A 82 -9.84 19.34 1.18
N THR A 83 -9.95 18.16 1.81
CA THR A 83 -10.34 18.07 3.22
C THR A 83 -9.20 17.67 4.16
N GLY A 84 -8.06 17.21 3.63
CA GLY A 84 -6.98 16.60 4.41
C GLY A 84 -7.33 15.23 5.00
N GLN A 85 -8.53 14.69 4.71
CA GLN A 85 -8.98 13.43 5.28
C GLN A 85 -8.07 12.29 4.86
N TRP A 86 -7.63 11.49 5.82
CA TRP A 86 -6.84 10.29 5.59
C TRP A 86 -7.68 9.22 4.89
N MET A 87 -7.10 8.59 3.88
CA MET A 87 -7.79 7.62 3.02
C MET A 87 -7.15 6.24 3.04
N GLY A 88 -5.87 6.14 3.39
CA GLY A 88 -5.18 4.85 3.38
C GLY A 88 -3.67 4.96 3.44
N ILE A 89 -3.01 3.81 3.36
CA ILE A 89 -1.55 3.68 3.37
C ILE A 89 -1.09 3.01 2.09
N PHE A 90 -0.04 3.57 1.49
CA PHE A 90 0.71 3.00 0.38
C PHE A 90 2.11 2.65 0.86
N ARG A 91 2.52 1.40 0.65
CA ARG A 91 3.84 0.90 1.02
C ARG A 91 4.54 0.36 -0.21
N PHE A 92 5.84 0.58 -0.27
CA PHE A 92 6.72 0.04 -1.29
C PHE A 92 7.86 -0.66 -0.56
N LEU A 93 7.97 -1.95 -0.78
CA LEU A 93 8.82 -2.88 -0.05
C LEU A 93 9.91 -3.41 -0.98
N PRO A 94 11.13 -3.66 -0.48
CA PRO A 94 12.13 -4.38 -1.25
C PRO A 94 11.66 -5.82 -1.50
N HIS A 95 11.98 -6.35 -2.69
CA HIS A 95 11.77 -7.76 -2.96
C HIS A 95 12.97 -8.57 -2.45
N ALA A 96 12.71 -9.70 -1.76
CA ALA A 96 13.76 -10.46 -1.07
C ALA A 96 14.86 -11.00 -2.00
N VAL A 97 14.53 -11.29 -3.27
CA VAL A 97 15.44 -11.97 -4.20
C VAL A 97 15.96 -11.05 -5.31
N SER A 98 15.22 -9.99 -5.65
CA SER A 98 15.54 -9.13 -6.78
C SER A 98 15.71 -7.68 -6.35
N PRO A 99 16.95 -7.12 -6.41
CA PRO A 99 17.24 -5.77 -5.92
C PRO A 99 16.60 -4.65 -6.76
N ASN A 100 16.11 -4.95 -7.97
CA ASN A 100 15.48 -4.00 -8.89
C ASN A 100 13.96 -4.13 -8.90
N THR A 101 13.40 -4.89 -7.96
CA THR A 101 11.96 -5.17 -7.85
C THR A 101 11.40 -4.53 -6.59
N VAL A 102 10.26 -3.87 -6.72
CA VAL A 102 9.50 -3.27 -5.63
C VAL A 102 8.15 -3.95 -5.51
N GLU A 103 7.75 -4.29 -4.30
CA GLU A 103 6.40 -4.77 -4.02
C GLU A 103 5.55 -3.61 -3.47
N MET A 104 4.43 -3.32 -4.11
CA MET A 104 3.48 -2.28 -3.70
C MET A 104 2.32 -2.89 -2.92
N GLY A 105 2.12 -2.43 -1.69
CA GLY A 105 0.98 -2.76 -0.84
C GLY A 105 0.10 -1.55 -0.58
N ILE A 106 -1.22 -1.74 -0.66
CA ILE A 106 -2.18 -0.65 -0.50
C ILE A 106 -3.24 -1.05 0.54
N TRP A 107 -3.45 -0.19 1.52
CA TRP A 107 -4.56 -0.28 2.48
C TRP A 107 -5.45 0.95 2.33
N VAL A 108 -6.70 0.77 1.94
CA VAL A 108 -7.65 1.88 1.75
C VAL A 108 -8.79 1.74 2.74
N HIS A 109 -9.08 2.83 3.45
CA HIS A 109 -10.18 2.88 4.40
C HIS A 109 -11.51 2.55 3.70
N PRO A 110 -12.39 1.73 4.27
CA PRO A 110 -13.62 1.25 3.63
C PRO A 110 -14.52 2.33 3.06
N THR A 111 -14.57 3.51 3.69
CA THR A 111 -15.34 4.66 3.20
C THR A 111 -14.94 5.09 1.78
N PHE A 112 -13.70 4.79 1.34
CA PHE A 112 -13.16 5.21 0.05
C PHE A 112 -13.05 4.06 -0.97
N TRP A 113 -13.63 2.91 -0.71
CA TRP A 113 -13.63 1.79 -1.68
C TRP A 113 -14.41 2.09 -2.96
N HIS A 114 -15.36 3.02 -2.90
CA HIS A 114 -16.10 3.51 -4.05
C HIS A 114 -15.49 4.81 -4.59
N GLY A 115 -15.75 5.14 -5.85
CA GLY A 115 -15.30 6.41 -6.45
C GLY A 115 -13.94 6.38 -7.12
N ARG A 116 -13.35 5.19 -7.31
CA ARG A 116 -12.08 4.97 -8.05
C ARG A 116 -10.85 5.67 -7.46
N TYR A 117 -10.86 6.02 -6.19
CA TYR A 117 -9.73 6.67 -5.52
C TYR A 117 -8.47 5.79 -5.56
N SER A 118 -8.59 4.50 -5.24
CA SER A 118 -7.47 3.56 -5.26
C SER A 118 -6.88 3.41 -6.66
N LEU A 119 -7.71 3.43 -7.72
CA LEU A 119 -7.25 3.35 -9.10
C LEU A 119 -6.51 4.61 -9.53
N GLU A 120 -7.07 5.77 -9.20
CA GLU A 120 -6.46 7.08 -9.51
C GLU A 120 -5.06 7.17 -8.91
N LEU A 121 -4.94 6.85 -7.63
CA LEU A 121 -3.68 6.94 -6.92
C LEU A 121 -2.73 5.78 -7.26
N GLY A 122 -3.25 4.57 -7.43
CA GLY A 122 -2.46 3.40 -7.83
C GLY A 122 -1.72 3.62 -9.15
N ARG A 123 -2.40 4.16 -10.16
CA ARG A 123 -1.77 4.50 -11.44
C ARG A 123 -0.68 5.57 -11.30
N ALA A 124 -0.94 6.60 -10.50
CA ALA A 124 0.04 7.64 -10.23
C ALA A 124 1.27 7.07 -9.50
N CYS A 125 1.07 6.17 -8.53
CA CYS A 125 2.16 5.49 -7.83
C CYS A 125 2.98 4.56 -8.74
N VAL A 126 2.35 3.84 -9.66
CA VAL A 126 3.06 3.04 -10.67
C VAL A 126 3.97 3.93 -11.51
N SER A 127 3.47 5.08 -11.97
CA SER A 127 4.27 6.03 -12.74
C SER A 127 5.42 6.62 -11.92
N ALA A 128 5.19 6.99 -10.68
CA ALA A 128 6.22 7.51 -9.79
C ALA A 128 7.29 6.46 -9.46
N ALA A 129 6.93 5.21 -9.24
CA ALA A 129 7.90 4.14 -9.02
C ALA A 129 8.82 3.95 -10.23
N PHE A 130 8.28 4.03 -11.44
CA PHE A 130 9.07 3.92 -12.67
C PHE A 130 9.77 5.22 -13.09
N SER A 131 9.59 6.35 -12.41
CA SER A 131 10.46 7.53 -12.61
C SER A 131 11.90 7.22 -12.18
N LEU A 132 12.08 6.37 -11.16
CA LEU A 132 13.39 5.87 -10.76
C LEU A 132 13.88 4.79 -11.73
N SER A 133 15.04 5.03 -12.37
CA SER A 133 15.63 4.10 -13.35
C SER A 133 15.99 2.73 -12.77
N GLN A 134 16.23 2.65 -11.45
CA GLN A 134 16.56 1.42 -10.72
C GLN A 134 15.38 0.45 -10.62
N VAL A 135 14.13 0.96 -10.62
CA VAL A 135 12.94 0.11 -10.57
C VAL A 135 12.70 -0.51 -11.94
N GLN A 136 12.91 -1.81 -12.04
CA GLN A 136 12.69 -2.57 -13.28
C GLN A 136 11.38 -3.35 -13.24
N VAL A 137 10.94 -3.74 -12.06
CA VAL A 137 9.72 -4.54 -11.85
C VAL A 137 8.94 -3.97 -10.67
N LEU A 138 7.64 -3.85 -10.83
CA LEU A 138 6.70 -3.54 -9.75
C LEU A 138 5.76 -4.72 -9.57
N LEU A 139 5.68 -5.21 -8.34
CA LEU A 139 4.83 -6.32 -7.92
C LEU A 139 3.67 -5.84 -7.04
N GLY A 140 2.63 -6.63 -7.02
CA GLY A 140 1.58 -6.59 -6.02
C GLY A 140 0.97 -7.98 -5.87
N ALA A 141 0.49 -8.32 -4.68
CA ALA A 141 -0.10 -9.64 -4.45
C ALA A 141 -1.41 -9.52 -3.64
N ALA A 142 -2.38 -10.36 -3.96
CA ALA A 142 -3.64 -10.43 -3.23
C ALA A 142 -4.22 -11.84 -3.27
N ALA A 143 -4.98 -12.22 -2.23
CA ALA A 143 -5.71 -13.47 -2.22
C ALA A 143 -6.72 -13.54 -3.39
N PRO A 144 -6.94 -14.72 -4.00
CA PRO A 144 -7.92 -14.88 -5.09
C PRO A 144 -9.34 -14.43 -4.71
N SER A 145 -9.68 -14.52 -3.42
CA SER A 145 -10.95 -14.02 -2.86
C SER A 145 -11.03 -12.50 -2.81
N ASN A 146 -9.89 -11.79 -2.75
CA ASN A 146 -9.83 -10.32 -2.79
C ASN A 146 -9.88 -9.80 -4.24
N ARG A 147 -11.01 -10.04 -4.90
CA ARG A 147 -11.24 -9.69 -6.31
C ARG A 147 -11.00 -8.20 -6.59
N SER A 148 -11.32 -7.33 -5.63
CA SER A 148 -11.14 -5.88 -5.78
C SER A 148 -9.66 -5.50 -5.91
N SER A 149 -8.78 -6.09 -5.09
CA SER A 149 -7.34 -5.87 -5.21
C SER A 149 -6.75 -6.46 -6.48
N CYS A 150 -7.14 -7.68 -6.86
CA CYS A 150 -6.71 -8.29 -8.14
C CYS A 150 -7.13 -7.42 -9.34
N GLN A 151 -8.39 -6.94 -9.35
CA GLN A 151 -8.87 -6.06 -10.41
C GLN A 151 -8.15 -4.69 -10.39
N LEU A 152 -7.89 -4.13 -9.21
CA LEU A 152 -7.14 -2.87 -9.09
C LEU A 152 -5.75 -3.00 -9.72
N MET A 153 -5.01 -4.06 -9.40
CA MET A 153 -3.68 -4.31 -9.96
C MET A 153 -3.74 -4.41 -11.50
N THR A 154 -4.70 -5.17 -12.03
CA THR A 154 -4.91 -5.27 -13.48
C THR A 154 -5.22 -3.91 -14.11
N LEU A 155 -6.08 -3.11 -13.50
CA LEU A 155 -6.42 -1.76 -13.97
C LEU A 155 -5.27 -0.76 -13.86
N CYS A 156 -4.30 -1.02 -12.98
CA CYS A 156 -3.04 -0.27 -12.89
C CYS A 156 -1.98 -0.76 -13.90
N GLY A 157 -2.28 -1.79 -14.69
CA GLY A 157 -1.41 -2.30 -15.75
C GLY A 157 -0.59 -3.53 -15.36
N LEU A 158 -0.73 -4.04 -14.13
CA LEU A 158 -0.06 -5.25 -13.70
C LEU A 158 -0.81 -6.49 -14.26
N THR A 159 -0.08 -7.54 -14.57
CA THR A 159 -0.64 -8.81 -15.05
C THR A 159 -0.39 -9.94 -14.05
N PRO A 160 -1.37 -10.86 -13.84
CA PRO A 160 -1.16 -12.01 -12.98
C PRO A 160 -0.06 -12.91 -13.53
N GLN A 161 0.86 -13.34 -12.66
CA GLN A 161 2.01 -14.16 -13.05
C GLN A 161 1.97 -15.56 -12.45
N ARG A 162 1.82 -15.65 -11.14
CA ARG A 162 1.91 -16.94 -10.42
C ARG A 162 1.18 -16.88 -9.09
N ASN A 163 0.88 -18.05 -8.55
CA ASN A 163 0.43 -18.20 -7.18
C ASN A 163 1.65 -18.31 -6.26
N VAL A 164 1.61 -17.57 -5.15
CA VAL A 164 2.65 -17.58 -4.11
C VAL A 164 1.99 -17.78 -2.75
N TRP A 165 2.70 -18.44 -1.83
CA TRP A 165 2.24 -18.61 -0.48
C TRP A 165 2.91 -17.58 0.43
N ARG A 166 2.11 -16.90 1.24
CA ARG A 166 2.60 -15.92 2.20
C ARG A 166 2.12 -16.26 3.60
N ARG A 167 3.00 -16.10 4.56
CA ARG A 167 2.68 -16.31 5.97
C ARG A 167 1.61 -15.31 6.43
N HIS A 168 0.58 -15.84 7.11
CA HIS A 168 -0.40 -15.05 7.83
C HIS A 168 -0.11 -15.13 9.34
N GLU A 169 -0.28 -14.01 10.08
CA GLU A 169 0.08 -13.96 11.50
C GLU A 169 -0.78 -14.89 12.39
N ALA A 170 -2.05 -15.08 12.06
CA ALA A 170 -3.02 -15.79 12.89
C ALA A 170 -3.69 -16.99 12.21
N GLN A 171 -3.31 -17.32 10.98
CA GLN A 171 -3.94 -18.38 10.17
C GLN A 171 -2.86 -19.19 9.45
N PRO A 172 -3.19 -20.33 8.84
CA PRO A 172 -2.29 -21.00 7.90
C PRO A 172 -1.83 -20.07 6.78
N ASP A 173 -0.74 -20.42 6.13
CA ASP A 173 -0.24 -19.69 4.98
C ASP A 173 -1.35 -19.46 3.95
N VAL A 174 -1.38 -18.25 3.40
CA VAL A 174 -2.42 -17.81 2.47
C VAL A 174 -1.87 -17.83 1.05
N GLU A 175 -2.63 -18.43 0.14
CA GLU A 175 -2.35 -18.36 -1.28
C GLU A 175 -2.70 -16.98 -1.82
N LEU A 176 -1.76 -16.35 -2.53
CA LEU A 176 -1.93 -15.06 -3.20
C LEU A 176 -1.64 -15.22 -4.69
N ILE A 177 -2.31 -14.42 -5.52
CA ILE A 177 -1.94 -14.23 -6.91
C ILE A 177 -1.00 -13.03 -6.97
N GLU A 178 0.24 -13.26 -7.37
CA GLU A 178 1.22 -12.21 -7.64
C GLU A 178 0.98 -11.61 -9.02
N HIS A 179 0.90 -10.30 -9.08
CA HIS A 179 0.76 -9.49 -10.28
C HIS A 179 2.02 -8.68 -10.49
N GLU A 180 2.42 -8.51 -11.73
CA GLU A 180 3.66 -7.85 -12.11
C GLU A 180 3.46 -6.89 -13.29
N ILE A 181 4.24 -5.81 -13.29
CA ILE A 181 4.49 -4.99 -14.48
C ILE A 181 5.98 -4.67 -14.54
N THR A 182 6.59 -4.92 -15.70
CA THR A 182 7.98 -4.54 -15.95
C THR A 182 8.06 -3.09 -16.46
N ARG A 183 9.22 -2.47 -16.32
CA ARG A 183 9.50 -1.14 -16.91
C ARG A 183 9.21 -1.11 -18.41
N GLU A 184 9.60 -2.15 -19.14
CA GLU A 184 9.37 -2.24 -20.57
C GLU A 184 7.88 -2.27 -20.91
N GLN A 185 7.09 -3.08 -20.20
CA GLN A 185 5.63 -3.14 -20.36
C GLN A 185 4.98 -1.78 -20.02
N TRP A 186 5.43 -1.14 -18.95
CA TRP A 186 4.93 0.17 -18.58
C TRP A 186 5.22 1.22 -19.66
N LEU A 187 6.44 1.29 -20.20
CA LEU A 187 6.80 2.20 -21.29
C LEU A 187 5.97 1.94 -22.55
N ALA A 188 5.73 0.68 -22.90
CA ALA A 188 4.87 0.32 -24.03
C ALA A 188 3.42 0.81 -23.82
N GLN A 189 2.87 0.62 -22.62
CA GLN A 189 1.53 1.13 -22.26
C GLN A 189 1.44 2.66 -22.35
N GLN A 190 2.50 3.39 -21.93
CA GLN A 190 2.54 4.85 -22.05
C GLN A 190 2.58 5.31 -23.51
N ALA A 191 3.35 4.60 -24.36
CA ALA A 191 3.43 4.91 -25.79
C ALA A 191 2.07 4.71 -26.52
N ASP A 192 1.29 3.71 -26.09
CA ASP A 192 -0.05 3.47 -26.66
C ASP A 192 -1.12 4.47 -26.17
N GLN A 193 -0.89 5.12 -25.01
CA GLN A 193 -1.77 6.15 -24.45
C GLN A 193 -1.43 7.58 -24.92
N ALA A 194 -0.35 7.77 -25.70
CA ALA A 194 0.06 9.08 -26.19
C ALA A 194 -1.02 9.72 -27.09
N PRO A 195 -1.20 11.07 -27.05
CA PRO A 195 -2.36 11.76 -27.64
C PRO A 195 -2.52 11.70 -29.17
N GLY A 196 -1.72 10.92 -29.89
CA GLY A 196 -1.86 10.70 -31.32
C GLY A 196 -2.51 9.37 -31.73
N LYS A 197 -2.70 8.44 -30.78
CA LYS A 197 -3.25 7.09 -31.05
C LYS A 197 -4.65 6.82 -30.47
N ARG A 198 -5.26 7.80 -29.79
CA ARG A 198 -6.64 7.66 -29.31
C ARG A 198 -7.58 7.65 -30.52
N LYS A 199 -8.02 6.48 -30.97
CA LYS A 199 -9.28 6.37 -31.72
C LYS A 199 -10.36 6.95 -30.83
N ALA A 200 -11.12 7.94 -31.35
CA ALA A 200 -12.23 8.56 -30.67
C ALA A 200 -13.18 7.50 -30.12
N PHE A 201 -13.15 7.28 -28.81
CA PHE A 201 -14.23 6.59 -28.14
C PHE A 201 -15.33 7.63 -27.92
N GLU A 202 -16.41 7.42 -28.64
CA GLU A 202 -17.67 8.13 -28.58
C GLU A 202 -18.07 8.41 -27.13
N GLN A 203 -18.40 9.69 -26.88
CA GLN A 203 -18.97 10.13 -25.61
C GLN A 203 -20.29 9.42 -25.35
N VAL A 204 -20.28 8.36 -24.54
CA VAL A 204 -21.50 7.83 -23.96
C VAL A 204 -21.94 8.81 -22.86
N GLN A 205 -22.88 9.67 -23.20
CA GLN A 205 -23.61 10.48 -22.22
C GLN A 205 -24.40 9.54 -21.31
N LEU A 206 -23.96 9.40 -20.07
CA LEU A 206 -24.75 8.78 -19.01
C LEU A 206 -25.84 9.77 -18.57
N PRO A 207 -27.11 9.34 -18.46
CA PRO A 207 -28.20 10.21 -18.05
C PRO A 207 -27.97 10.71 -16.61
N SER A 208 -28.10 12.01 -16.42
CA SER A 208 -28.07 12.69 -15.12
C SER A 208 -29.20 12.18 -14.23
N ARG A 209 -28.89 11.44 -13.17
CA ARG A 209 -29.84 11.23 -12.08
C ARG A 209 -29.74 12.40 -11.10
N VAL A 210 -30.75 13.22 -11.13
CA VAL A 210 -31.04 14.29 -10.17
C VAL A 210 -31.46 13.66 -8.84
N GLY A 211 -30.86 14.12 -7.75
CA GLY A 211 -31.47 14.25 -6.43
C GLY A 211 -31.49 13.02 -5.52
N ALA A 212 -30.52 12.95 -4.60
CA ALA A 212 -30.77 12.48 -3.24
C ALA A 212 -29.88 13.26 -2.28
N ALA A 213 -30.51 14.01 -1.38
CA ALA A 213 -29.85 14.82 -0.36
C ALA A 213 -29.09 13.91 0.64
N ALA A 214 -27.88 14.30 0.98
CA ALA A 214 -27.09 13.67 2.04
C ALA A 214 -27.66 14.04 3.43
N PRO A 215 -27.73 13.10 4.39
CA PRO A 215 -28.13 13.42 5.75
C PRO A 215 -27.00 14.16 6.48
N ALA A 216 -27.36 15.24 7.16
CA ALA A 216 -26.48 16.03 8.01
C ALA A 216 -25.93 15.19 9.19
N VAL A 217 -24.62 15.07 9.28
CA VAL A 217 -23.95 14.43 10.41
C VAL A 217 -23.80 15.47 11.54
N ALA A 218 -24.53 15.27 12.63
CA ALA A 218 -24.42 16.06 13.85
C ALA A 218 -23.05 15.85 14.49
N GLN A 219 -22.27 16.93 14.63
CA GLN A 219 -21.02 16.96 15.37
C GLN A 219 -21.28 16.80 16.86
N ARG A 220 -21.01 15.64 17.44
CA ARG A 220 -20.85 15.47 18.89
C ARG A 220 -19.37 15.71 19.25
N GLN A 221 -19.09 16.82 19.89
CA GLN A 221 -17.81 17.06 20.53
C GLN A 221 -17.68 16.14 21.76
N THR A 222 -16.85 15.10 21.65
CA THR A 222 -16.41 14.31 22.80
C THR A 222 -15.11 14.90 23.35
N ARG A 223 -15.12 15.29 24.62
CA ARG A 223 -13.93 15.71 25.38
C ARG A 223 -12.95 14.52 25.42
N VAL A 224 -11.76 14.72 24.87
CA VAL A 224 -10.65 13.76 24.94
C VAL A 224 -9.89 14.02 26.24
N THR A 225 -9.85 13.02 27.12
CA THR A 225 -8.96 12.99 28.29
C THR A 225 -7.56 12.56 27.82
N PRO A 226 -6.45 13.22 28.20
CA PRO A 226 -5.11 12.81 27.80
C PRO A 226 -4.75 11.47 28.42
N LEU A 227 -4.38 10.49 27.59
CA LEU A 227 -3.83 9.21 28.03
C LEU A 227 -2.33 9.33 28.32
N LEU A 228 -1.88 8.72 29.41
CA LEU A 228 -0.47 8.58 29.77
C LEU A 228 0.31 7.82 28.69
N PRO A 229 1.61 8.14 28.46
CA PRO A 229 2.41 7.46 27.48
C PRO A 229 2.61 5.98 27.85
N PRO A 230 2.49 5.03 26.89
CA PRO A 230 2.70 3.62 27.15
C PRO A 230 4.17 3.29 27.43
N GLN A 231 4.38 2.32 28.32
CA GLN A 231 5.68 1.73 28.62
C GLN A 231 6.25 1.00 27.39
N PRO A 232 7.57 0.93 27.19
CA PRO A 232 8.16 0.25 26.02
C PRO A 232 7.93 -1.24 26.07
N VAL A 233 7.29 -1.78 25.04
CA VAL A 233 7.05 -3.20 24.80
C VAL A 233 8.09 -3.72 23.80
N PRO A 234 8.61 -4.98 23.92
CA PRO A 234 9.65 -5.48 23.03
C PRO A 234 9.22 -5.53 21.56
N LEU A 235 10.12 -5.15 20.67
CA LEU A 235 9.95 -5.11 19.21
C LEU A 235 9.51 -6.48 18.67
N VAL A 236 8.38 -6.51 17.98
CA VAL A 236 7.96 -7.67 17.21
C VAL A 236 8.70 -7.65 15.86
N GLU A 237 9.75 -8.45 15.73
CA GLU A 237 10.63 -8.53 14.54
C GLU A 237 9.96 -9.09 13.27
N HIS A 238 8.70 -9.49 13.32
CA HIS A 238 8.03 -10.26 12.25
C HIS A 238 7.46 -9.44 11.08
N LEU A 239 7.72 -8.14 11.02
CA LEU A 239 7.22 -7.26 9.95
C LEU A 239 8.25 -6.94 8.86
N LEU A 240 9.47 -7.39 9.04
CA LEU A 240 10.55 -7.26 8.05
C LEU A 240 10.83 -8.64 7.46
N PRO A 241 11.27 -8.75 6.20
CA PRO A 241 11.79 -10.00 5.67
C PRO A 241 12.92 -10.46 6.60
N ALA A 242 12.93 -11.75 6.96
CA ALA A 242 13.96 -12.35 7.80
C ALA A 242 15.33 -11.98 7.21
N THR A 243 16.13 -11.21 7.93
CA THR A 243 17.55 -11.08 7.64
C THR A 243 18.17 -12.42 8.01
N GLU A 244 18.63 -13.18 7.02
CA GLU A 244 19.56 -14.28 7.26
C GLU A 244 20.74 -13.72 8.05
N THR A 245 20.83 -14.09 9.32
CA THR A 245 22.06 -13.95 10.07
C THR A 245 23.01 -15.00 9.52
N ASP A 246 24.05 -14.50 8.82
CA ASP A 246 25.19 -15.27 8.34
C ASP A 246 26.00 -15.74 9.57
N GLU A 247 25.60 -16.88 10.15
CA GLU A 247 26.38 -17.59 11.16
C GLU A 247 27.27 -18.60 10.44
N ALA A 248 28.44 -18.13 10.07
CA ALA A 248 29.52 -18.98 9.59
C ALA A 248 29.89 -20.03 10.66
N ALA A 249 29.46 -21.27 10.44
CA ALA A 249 29.88 -22.40 11.25
C ALA A 249 31.38 -22.67 11.05
N PRO A 250 32.19 -22.84 12.11
CA PRO A 250 33.59 -23.17 11.96
C PRO A 250 33.78 -24.61 11.49
N LEU A 251 34.53 -24.77 10.40
CA LEU A 251 35.05 -26.05 9.90
C LEU A 251 35.84 -26.75 11.02
N ARG A 252 35.29 -27.81 11.59
CA ARG A 252 36.05 -28.76 12.39
C ARG A 252 36.88 -29.64 11.44
N GLN A 253 38.19 -29.46 11.46
CA GLN A 253 39.15 -30.44 10.96
C GLN A 253 39.04 -31.68 11.84
N ALA A 254 38.79 -32.85 11.24
CA ALA A 254 39.00 -34.16 11.84
C ALA A 254 40.25 -34.78 11.22
N ALA A 255 41.15 -35.20 12.10
CA ALA A 255 42.33 -35.97 11.80
C ALA A 255 41.99 -37.43 11.40
#